data_e7eeed452c05321009b18367f94caa72
#
_entry.id   e7eeed452c05321009b18367f94caa72
#
_cell.length_a   1.000
_cell.length_b   1.000
_cell.length_c   1.000
_cell.angle_alpha   90.00
_cell.angle_beta   90.00
_cell.angle_gamma   90.00
#
_symmetry.space_group_name_H-M   'P 1'
#
loop_
_entity.id
_entity.type
_entity.pdbx_description
1 polymer ?
#
loop_
_entity_poly.entity_id
_entity_poly.type
_entity_poly.pdbx_seq_one_letter_code
_entity_poly.pdbx_strand_id
1 'polypeptide(L)'
;DPLIRLKEAHLKGIIPDDTYDLILKRFPIVVGGVNRIEKASGIQYPVAYVEPSVVVSSPGLNSYEFGILFARTIPVMFEERFQVVIQISAPLVAYGLKGTIHAILAHEFLHYLELIRKISKMDLLSDEISGNLFENVYADETRLFESRAVFKDRTLLNHITKKFPSGFRDYKLEDKVIKYWIDKNLPKTNVSLDSNTVKLSMESLSKIRLDPQFQKRIDDLEHKSGKIRKKKLY
;
A
#
# COMPACT_ATOMS: atom_id res chain seq x y z
N ASP A 1 -8.76 4.36 15.42
CA ASP A 1 -8.47 5.72 14.93
C ASP A 1 -7.27 5.66 13.98
N PRO A 2 -7.46 5.92 12.66
CA PRO A 2 -6.38 5.86 11.67
C PRO A 2 -5.27 6.92 11.87
N LEU A 3 -5.48 7.90 12.74
CA LEU A 3 -4.53 8.96 13.04
C LEU A 3 -3.84 8.81 14.40
N ILE A 4 -4.04 7.69 15.10
CA ILE A 4 -3.54 7.53 16.47
C ILE A 4 -2.01 7.70 16.56
N ARG A 5 -1.27 7.09 15.65
CA ARG A 5 0.20 7.17 15.62
C ARG A 5 0.70 8.58 15.30
N LEU A 6 -0.02 9.29 14.42
CA LEU A 6 0.28 10.68 14.11
C LEU A 6 0.05 11.59 15.32
N LYS A 7 -1.06 11.40 16.06
CA LYS A 7 -1.35 12.13 17.29
C LYS A 7 -0.29 11.90 18.36
N GLU A 8 0.12 10.66 18.56
CA GLU A 8 1.18 10.31 19.50
C GLU A 8 2.53 10.95 19.12
N ALA A 9 2.89 10.97 17.85
CA ALA A 9 4.09 11.61 17.36
C ALA A 9 4.06 13.13 17.54
N HIS A 10 2.90 13.75 17.32
CA HIS A 10 2.67 15.16 17.56
C HIS A 10 2.79 15.52 19.05
N LEU A 11 2.12 14.77 19.95
CA LEU A 11 2.21 14.96 21.39
C LEU A 11 3.63 14.82 21.95
N LYS A 12 4.48 14.02 21.29
CA LYS A 12 5.92 13.87 21.61
C LYS A 12 6.79 14.96 20.98
N GLY A 13 6.22 15.94 20.29
CA GLY A 13 6.95 17.01 19.60
C GLY A 13 7.75 16.55 18.37
N ILE A 14 7.48 15.33 17.88
CA ILE A 14 8.17 14.76 16.70
C ILE A 14 7.61 15.35 15.40
N ILE A 15 6.31 15.63 15.37
CA ILE A 15 5.62 16.30 14.26
C ILE A 15 5.25 17.71 14.70
N PRO A 16 5.72 18.77 14.01
CA PRO A 16 5.36 20.16 14.33
C PRO A 16 3.86 20.45 14.14
N ASP A 17 3.35 21.46 14.85
CA ASP A 17 1.94 21.85 14.84
C ASP A 17 1.43 22.15 13.43
N ASP A 18 2.16 22.96 12.65
CA ASP A 18 1.81 23.34 11.28
C ASP A 18 1.69 22.14 10.33
N THR A 19 2.56 21.18 10.50
CA THR A 19 2.59 19.93 9.72
C THR A 19 1.45 19.01 10.15
N TYR A 20 1.21 18.90 11.45
CA TYR A 20 0.10 18.13 12.01
C TYR A 20 -1.25 18.65 11.50
N ASP A 21 -1.48 19.97 11.64
CA ASP A 21 -2.70 20.63 11.18
C ASP A 21 -2.93 20.49 9.67
N LEU A 22 -1.84 20.59 8.88
CA LEU A 22 -1.90 20.36 7.44
C LEU A 22 -2.38 18.93 7.13
N ILE A 23 -1.87 17.92 7.82
CA ILE A 23 -2.26 16.52 7.63
C ILE A 23 -3.73 16.34 8.03
N LEU A 24 -4.16 16.85 9.19
CA LEU A 24 -5.55 16.77 9.62
C LEU A 24 -6.51 17.39 8.61
N LYS A 25 -6.20 18.59 8.12
CA LYS A 25 -6.99 19.30 7.11
C LYS A 25 -7.13 18.49 5.81
N ARG A 26 -6.12 17.69 5.46
CA ARG A 26 -6.09 16.95 4.21
C ARG A 26 -6.51 15.49 4.32
N PHE A 27 -6.58 14.94 5.53
CA PHE A 27 -6.98 13.56 5.76
C PHE A 27 -8.34 13.17 5.15
N PRO A 28 -9.36 14.06 5.06
CA PRO A 28 -10.59 13.76 4.32
C PRO A 28 -10.39 13.31 2.87
N ILE A 29 -9.25 13.66 2.23
CA ILE A 29 -8.90 13.17 0.88
C ILE A 29 -8.62 11.67 0.91
N VAL A 30 -7.94 11.19 1.96
CA VAL A 30 -7.67 9.76 2.17
C VAL A 30 -9.00 9.02 2.38
N VAL A 31 -9.85 9.50 3.27
CA VAL A 31 -11.19 8.92 3.52
C VAL A 31 -12.01 8.86 2.24
N GLY A 32 -12.02 9.95 1.47
CA GLY A 32 -12.69 9.98 0.16
C GLY A 32 -12.11 8.99 -0.85
N GLY A 33 -10.80 8.72 -0.79
CA GLY A 33 -10.12 7.71 -1.60
C GLY A 33 -10.53 6.29 -1.22
N VAL A 34 -10.55 5.98 0.06
CA VAL A 34 -11.00 4.69 0.61
C VAL A 34 -12.45 4.40 0.18
N ASN A 35 -13.37 5.31 0.47
CA ASN A 35 -14.79 5.17 0.08
C ASN A 35 -14.97 4.97 -1.43
N ARG A 36 -14.15 5.66 -2.23
CA ARG A 36 -14.16 5.52 -3.68
C ARG A 36 -13.72 4.14 -4.13
N ILE A 37 -12.67 3.59 -3.53
CA ILE A 37 -12.14 2.27 -3.83
C ILE A 37 -13.16 1.18 -3.45
N GLU A 38 -13.75 1.28 -2.27
CA GLU A 38 -14.82 0.37 -1.83
C GLU A 38 -16.00 0.37 -2.80
N LYS A 39 -16.47 1.55 -3.18
CA LYS A 39 -17.54 1.69 -4.16
C LYS A 39 -17.16 1.11 -5.53
N ALA A 40 -15.93 1.34 -5.99
CA ALA A 40 -15.45 0.91 -7.30
C ALA A 40 -15.20 -0.60 -7.38
N SER A 41 -14.76 -1.22 -6.28
CA SER A 41 -14.44 -2.65 -6.20
C SER A 41 -15.61 -3.50 -5.69
N GLY A 42 -16.49 -2.91 -4.87
CA GLY A 42 -17.50 -3.62 -4.09
C GLY A 42 -16.89 -4.49 -2.97
N ILE A 43 -15.69 -4.16 -2.50
CA ILE A 43 -14.97 -4.85 -1.44
C ILE A 43 -14.56 -3.81 -0.40
N GLN A 44 -14.72 -4.14 0.87
CA GLN A 44 -14.29 -3.29 1.98
C GLN A 44 -12.76 -3.09 1.97
N TYR A 45 -12.33 -1.86 2.19
CA TYR A 45 -10.93 -1.53 2.31
C TYR A 45 -10.35 -2.10 3.62
N PRO A 46 -9.12 -2.64 3.61
CA PRO A 46 -8.51 -3.14 4.84
C PRO A 46 -8.24 -2.00 5.83
N VAL A 47 -7.90 -2.36 7.07
CA VAL A 47 -7.49 -1.38 8.06
C VAL A 47 -6.34 -0.54 7.52
N ALA A 48 -6.49 0.78 7.56
CA ALA A 48 -5.47 1.70 7.11
C ALA A 48 -5.19 2.75 8.20
N TYR A 49 -3.94 3.16 8.33
CA TYR A 49 -3.52 4.20 9.26
C TYR A 49 -2.41 5.08 8.69
N VAL A 50 -2.32 6.30 9.23
CA VAL A 50 -1.27 7.24 8.86
C VAL A 50 -0.03 7.02 9.72
N GLU A 51 1.08 6.67 9.08
CA GLU A 51 2.38 6.55 9.71
C GLU A 51 3.06 7.93 9.72
N PRO A 52 3.52 8.42 10.89
CA PRO A 52 4.19 9.72 10.99
C PRO A 52 5.52 9.80 10.22
N SER A 53 6.12 8.67 9.85
CA SER A 53 7.37 8.64 9.10
C SER A 53 7.17 8.42 7.60
N VAL A 54 8.15 8.83 6.81
CA VAL A 54 8.32 8.39 5.42
C VAL A 54 9.29 7.23 5.37
N VAL A 55 8.98 6.23 4.56
CA VAL A 55 9.88 5.11 4.32
C VAL A 55 10.77 5.44 3.13
N VAL A 56 12.09 5.36 3.35
CA VAL A 56 13.09 5.54 2.31
C VAL A 56 13.79 4.20 2.09
N SER A 57 13.70 3.68 0.87
CA SER A 57 14.48 2.51 0.47
C SER A 57 15.83 2.98 -0.04
N SER A 58 16.93 2.47 0.52
CA SER A 58 18.23 2.56 -0.12
C SER A 58 18.33 1.41 -1.11
N PRO A 59 18.46 1.68 -2.40
CA PRO A 59 18.92 0.66 -3.33
C PRO A 59 20.35 0.32 -2.91
N GLY A 60 20.73 -0.96 -3.01
CA GLY A 60 22.00 -1.51 -2.49
C GLY A 60 23.22 -0.64 -2.77
N LEU A 61 24.35 -0.94 -2.12
CA LEU A 61 25.60 -0.19 -1.96
C LEU A 61 26.13 0.67 -3.14
N ASN A 62 25.51 0.61 -4.32
CA ASN A 62 26.03 1.26 -5.54
C ASN A 62 25.04 2.20 -6.24
N SER A 63 23.89 2.54 -5.68
CA SER A 63 22.99 3.50 -6.32
C SER A 63 22.65 4.68 -5.43
N TYR A 64 22.80 5.88 -5.99
CA TYR A 64 22.48 7.17 -5.35
C TYR A 64 20.98 7.52 -5.44
N GLU A 65 20.13 6.61 -5.92
CA GLU A 65 18.70 6.84 -6.04
C GLU A 65 17.97 6.36 -4.80
N PHE A 66 17.40 7.29 -4.05
CA PHE A 66 16.51 6.99 -2.93
C PHE A 66 15.10 6.71 -3.47
N GLY A 67 14.57 5.51 -3.20
CA GLY A 67 13.16 5.25 -3.40
C GLY A 67 12.34 5.75 -2.20
N ILE A 68 11.31 6.56 -2.44
CA ILE A 68 10.36 6.97 -1.40
C ILE A 68 9.13 6.08 -1.50
N LEU A 69 8.80 5.37 -0.42
CA LEU A 69 7.58 4.58 -0.31
C LEU A 69 6.50 5.42 0.37
N PHE A 70 5.47 5.77 -0.39
CA PHE A 70 4.37 6.61 0.09
C PHE A 70 3.28 5.86 0.83
N ALA A 71 3.12 4.58 0.55
CA ALA A 71 2.28 3.66 1.28
C ALA A 71 2.82 2.24 1.13
N ARG A 72 2.36 1.33 1.97
CA ARG A 72 2.70 -0.09 1.89
C ARG A 72 1.62 -0.97 2.51
N THR A 73 1.45 -2.14 1.95
CA THR A 73 0.57 -3.19 2.46
C THR A 73 1.39 -4.14 3.31
N ILE A 74 1.02 -4.30 4.58
CA ILE A 74 1.81 -5.05 5.58
C ILE A 74 0.95 -6.13 6.22
N PRO A 75 1.40 -7.40 6.22
CA PRO A 75 0.82 -8.43 7.08
C PRO A 75 1.25 -8.18 8.53
N VAL A 76 0.32 -8.28 9.47
CA VAL A 76 0.57 -8.14 10.90
C VAL A 76 -0.14 -9.23 11.68
N MET A 77 0.46 -9.65 12.80
CA MET A 77 -0.20 -10.47 13.79
C MET A 77 -0.62 -9.60 14.97
N PHE A 78 -1.90 -9.57 15.27
CA PHE A 78 -2.45 -8.86 16.42
C PHE A 78 -3.33 -9.82 17.23
N GLU A 79 -2.99 -10.03 18.51
CA GLU A 79 -3.70 -10.95 19.40
C GLU A 79 -3.97 -12.32 18.74
N GLU A 80 -2.93 -12.93 18.18
CA GLU A 80 -2.98 -14.21 17.45
C GLU A 80 -3.87 -14.20 16.18
N ARG A 81 -4.36 -13.03 15.76
CA ARG A 81 -5.13 -12.87 14.53
C ARG A 81 -4.26 -12.28 13.44
N PHE A 82 -4.30 -12.90 12.29
CA PHE A 82 -3.69 -12.35 11.10
C PHE A 82 -4.53 -11.21 10.54
N GLN A 83 -3.89 -10.09 10.28
CA GLN A 83 -4.49 -8.95 9.60
C GLN A 83 -3.54 -8.43 8.52
N VAL A 84 -4.12 -7.85 7.49
CA VAL A 84 -3.37 -7.05 6.52
C VAL A 84 -3.76 -5.61 6.72
N VAL A 85 -2.78 -4.76 6.90
CA VAL A 85 -2.99 -3.32 7.12
C VAL A 85 -2.31 -2.52 6.02
N ILE A 86 -2.87 -1.35 5.71
CA ILE A 86 -2.25 -0.39 4.79
C ILE A 86 -1.71 0.78 5.60
N GLN A 87 -0.40 0.95 5.50
CA GLN A 87 0.32 2.04 6.11
C GLN A 87 0.46 3.18 5.10
N ILE A 88 0.01 4.37 5.45
CA ILE A 88 0.01 5.56 4.59
C ILE A 88 0.99 6.55 5.19
N SER A 89 2.00 7.00 4.45
CA SER A 89 2.95 7.97 4.99
C SER A 89 2.32 9.35 5.19
N ALA A 90 2.61 10.00 6.31
CA ALA A 90 2.14 11.34 6.62
C ALA A 90 2.48 12.37 5.52
N PRO A 91 3.70 12.39 4.92
CA PRO A 91 4.02 13.31 3.83
C PRO A 91 3.20 13.07 2.56
N LEU A 92 2.72 11.86 2.29
CA LEU A 92 1.76 11.65 1.20
C LEU A 92 0.47 12.43 1.45
N VAL A 93 -0.05 12.36 2.68
CA VAL A 93 -1.28 13.07 3.06
C VAL A 93 -1.05 14.57 2.99
N ALA A 94 0.10 15.06 3.52
CA ALA A 94 0.44 16.48 3.53
C ALA A 94 0.60 17.09 2.14
N TYR A 95 1.25 16.41 1.20
CA TYR A 95 1.71 17.02 -0.06
C TYR A 95 1.14 16.38 -1.32
N GLY A 96 0.58 15.19 -1.25
CA GLY A 96 0.01 14.48 -2.40
C GLY A 96 -1.21 15.18 -3.01
N LEU A 97 -1.31 15.19 -4.33
CA LEU A 97 -2.54 15.62 -4.98
C LEU A 97 -3.64 14.56 -4.76
N LYS A 98 -4.90 14.98 -4.76
CA LYS A 98 -6.05 14.07 -4.58
C LYS A 98 -5.97 12.84 -5.49
N GLY A 99 -5.70 13.04 -6.79
CA GLY A 99 -5.59 11.93 -7.75
C GLY A 99 -4.40 11.00 -7.46
N THR A 100 -3.28 11.53 -6.98
CA THR A 100 -2.10 10.74 -6.57
C THR A 100 -2.40 9.91 -5.32
N ILE A 101 -3.01 10.51 -4.28
CA ILE A 101 -3.42 9.81 -3.07
C ILE A 101 -4.36 8.66 -3.42
N HIS A 102 -5.41 8.92 -4.22
CA HIS A 102 -6.38 7.88 -4.62
C HIS A 102 -5.72 6.77 -5.47
N ALA A 103 -4.75 7.11 -6.35
CA ALA A 103 -4.04 6.11 -7.13
C ALA A 103 -3.15 5.21 -6.27
N ILE A 104 -2.43 5.78 -5.29
CA ILE A 104 -1.60 5.01 -4.36
C ILE A 104 -2.47 4.11 -3.48
N LEU A 105 -3.56 4.61 -2.91
CA LEU A 105 -4.49 3.80 -2.12
C LEU A 105 -5.06 2.63 -2.93
N ALA A 106 -5.41 2.85 -4.21
CA ALA A 106 -5.91 1.81 -5.08
C ALA A 106 -4.81 0.79 -5.45
N HIS A 107 -3.56 1.22 -5.60
CA HIS A 107 -2.42 0.35 -5.84
C HIS A 107 -2.18 -0.57 -4.63
N GLU A 108 -2.14 -0.03 -3.42
CA GLU A 108 -2.00 -0.80 -2.19
C GLU A 108 -3.19 -1.77 -1.98
N PHE A 109 -4.39 -1.38 -2.40
CA PHE A 109 -5.54 -2.27 -2.36
C PHE A 109 -5.38 -3.48 -3.30
N LEU A 110 -4.76 -3.32 -4.46
CA LEU A 110 -4.43 -4.46 -5.32
C LEU A 110 -3.42 -5.40 -4.65
N HIS A 111 -2.39 -4.87 -3.99
CA HIS A 111 -1.44 -5.66 -3.20
C HIS A 111 -2.13 -6.39 -2.04
N TYR A 112 -3.07 -5.73 -1.37
CA TYR A 112 -3.89 -6.37 -0.35
C TYR A 112 -4.63 -7.60 -0.91
N LEU A 113 -5.31 -7.46 -2.06
CA LEU A 113 -6.03 -8.58 -2.68
C LEU A 113 -5.08 -9.71 -3.08
N GLU A 114 -3.90 -9.37 -3.62
CA GLU A 114 -2.87 -10.36 -3.99
C GLU A 114 -2.36 -11.14 -2.79
N LEU A 115 -2.05 -10.44 -1.69
CA LEU A 115 -1.59 -11.06 -0.46
C LEU A 115 -2.63 -12.01 0.12
N ILE A 116 -3.88 -11.54 0.25
CA ILE A 116 -4.99 -12.38 0.72
C ILE A 116 -5.18 -13.61 -0.17
N ARG A 117 -5.09 -13.43 -1.49
CA ARG A 117 -5.24 -14.53 -2.44
C ARG A 117 -4.12 -15.58 -2.30
N LYS A 118 -2.88 -15.15 -2.19
CA LYS A 118 -1.72 -16.03 -1.97
C LYS A 118 -1.88 -16.81 -0.67
N ILE A 119 -2.21 -16.12 0.41
CA ILE A 119 -2.42 -16.74 1.73
C ILE A 119 -3.56 -17.77 1.67
N SER A 120 -4.68 -17.44 1.05
CA SER A 120 -5.87 -18.32 1.02
C SER A 120 -5.62 -19.63 0.29
N LYS A 121 -4.71 -19.65 -0.68
CA LYS A 121 -4.36 -20.86 -1.44
C LYS A 121 -3.13 -21.59 -0.90
N MET A 122 -2.52 -21.10 0.18
CA MET A 122 -1.24 -21.62 0.68
C MET A 122 -0.16 -21.64 -0.43
N ASP A 123 -0.30 -20.76 -1.44
CA ASP A 123 0.66 -20.62 -2.55
C ASP A 123 1.94 -19.88 -2.11
N LEU A 124 2.09 -19.64 -0.81
CA LEU A 124 3.28 -19.06 -0.22
C LEU A 124 4.28 -20.19 0.07
N LEU A 125 5.30 -20.29 -0.74
CA LEU A 125 6.49 -21.07 -0.41
C LEU A 125 7.14 -20.43 0.83
N SER A 126 7.63 -21.25 1.76
CA SER A 126 8.17 -20.78 3.06
C SER A 126 9.23 -19.70 2.95
N ASP A 127 9.99 -19.69 1.85
CA ASP A 127 11.04 -18.72 1.58
C ASP A 127 10.51 -17.39 1.00
N GLU A 128 9.34 -17.41 0.36
CA GLU A 128 8.69 -16.19 -0.12
C GLU A 128 8.06 -15.36 1.00
N ILE A 129 7.69 -16.00 2.12
CA ILE A 129 7.14 -15.32 3.30
C ILE A 129 8.24 -14.50 3.99
N SER A 130 9.50 -14.92 3.88
CA SER A 130 10.59 -14.35 4.67
C SER A 130 11.36 -13.18 4.04
N GLY A 131 11.33 -12.98 2.74
CA GLY A 131 12.12 -11.92 2.12
C GLY A 131 11.53 -11.35 0.84
N ASN A 132 11.02 -12.22 -0.02
CA ASN A 132 10.62 -11.85 -1.38
C ASN A 132 9.14 -11.45 -1.51
N LEU A 133 8.34 -11.54 -0.45
CA LEU A 133 6.92 -11.21 -0.50
C LEU A 133 6.71 -9.74 -0.88
N PHE A 134 7.64 -8.88 -0.48
CA PHE A 134 7.60 -7.46 -0.80
C PHE A 134 8.23 -7.14 -2.16
N GLU A 135 9.33 -7.77 -2.56
CA GLU A 135 9.96 -7.51 -3.85
C GLU A 135 9.13 -8.04 -5.03
N ASN A 136 8.59 -9.25 -4.92
CA ASN A 136 7.79 -9.86 -5.99
C ASN A 136 6.37 -9.28 -6.08
N VAL A 137 5.82 -8.77 -4.98
CA VAL A 137 4.53 -8.06 -4.99
C VAL A 137 4.65 -6.71 -5.70
N TYR A 138 5.83 -6.08 -5.68
CA TYR A 138 6.10 -4.80 -6.35
C TYR A 138 6.54 -4.95 -7.81
N ALA A 139 6.97 -6.12 -8.25
CA ALA A 139 7.27 -6.35 -9.67
C ALA A 139 5.97 -6.37 -10.50
N ASP A 140 5.81 -5.39 -11.38
CA ASP A 140 4.62 -5.24 -12.24
C ASP A 140 4.30 -6.48 -13.09
N GLU A 141 5.29 -7.33 -13.33
CA GLU A 141 5.19 -8.52 -14.18
C GLU A 141 4.39 -9.67 -13.55
N THR A 142 4.26 -9.69 -12.22
CA THR A 142 3.61 -10.80 -11.48
C THR A 142 2.24 -10.46 -10.92
N ARG A 143 1.65 -9.31 -11.27
CA ARG A 143 0.34 -8.90 -10.74
C ARG A 143 -0.75 -9.92 -11.06
N LEU A 144 -1.39 -10.43 -10.00
CA LEU A 144 -2.55 -11.32 -10.12
C LEU A 144 -3.79 -10.56 -10.56
N PHE A 145 -3.96 -9.32 -10.10
CA PHE A 145 -5.14 -8.51 -10.33
C PHE A 145 -4.90 -7.34 -11.28
N GLU A 146 -5.65 -7.30 -12.35
CA GLU A 146 -5.71 -6.15 -13.25
C GLU A 146 -6.63 -5.07 -12.67
N SER A 147 -6.16 -3.84 -12.60
CA SER A 147 -6.94 -2.72 -12.06
C SER A 147 -8.31 -2.56 -12.74
N ARG A 148 -8.39 -2.82 -14.07
CA ARG A 148 -9.64 -2.81 -14.83
C ARG A 148 -10.62 -3.93 -14.48
N ALA A 149 -10.15 -5.04 -13.92
CA ALA A 149 -11.01 -6.11 -13.42
C ALA A 149 -11.60 -5.75 -12.06
N VAL A 150 -10.83 -5.05 -11.23
CA VAL A 150 -11.18 -4.73 -9.85
C VAL A 150 -12.05 -3.47 -9.76
N PHE A 151 -11.63 -2.38 -10.41
CA PHE A 151 -12.28 -1.08 -10.25
C PHE A 151 -13.22 -0.73 -11.40
N LYS A 152 -14.48 -0.39 -11.05
CA LYS A 152 -15.49 0.11 -11.99
C LYS A 152 -15.54 1.65 -11.97
N ASP A 153 -14.38 2.30 -11.97
CA ASP A 153 -14.26 3.76 -11.95
C ASP A 153 -13.22 4.21 -12.96
N ARG A 154 -13.68 4.75 -14.07
CA ARG A 154 -12.81 5.18 -15.18
C ARG A 154 -11.80 6.26 -14.78
N THR A 155 -12.20 7.19 -13.93
CA THR A 155 -11.31 8.28 -13.49
C THR A 155 -10.23 7.75 -12.54
N LEU A 156 -10.59 6.82 -11.64
CA LEU A 156 -9.63 6.14 -10.77
C LEU A 156 -8.62 5.34 -11.61
N LEU A 157 -9.09 4.58 -12.60
CA LEU A 157 -8.24 3.84 -13.52
C LEU A 157 -7.26 4.77 -14.27
N ASN A 158 -7.71 5.94 -14.74
CA ASN A 158 -6.85 6.91 -15.37
C ASN A 158 -5.78 7.45 -14.41
N HIS A 159 -6.10 7.67 -13.14
CA HIS A 159 -5.11 8.09 -12.14
C HIS A 159 -4.08 6.98 -11.89
N ILE A 160 -4.51 5.72 -11.75
CA ILE A 160 -3.62 4.57 -11.58
C ILE A 160 -2.66 4.47 -12.78
N THR A 161 -3.19 4.46 -14.01
CA THR A 161 -2.37 4.34 -15.22
C THR A 161 -1.34 5.47 -15.36
N LYS A 162 -1.72 6.70 -14.97
CA LYS A 162 -0.79 7.86 -15.04
C LYS A 162 0.30 7.82 -13.98
N LYS A 163 0.01 7.30 -12.79
CA LYS A 163 0.95 7.31 -11.66
C LYS A 163 1.80 6.04 -11.57
N PHE A 164 1.34 4.96 -12.17
CA PHE A 164 2.01 3.66 -12.19
C PHE A 164 2.18 3.12 -13.63
N PRO A 165 2.92 3.82 -14.51
CA PRO A 165 3.16 3.32 -15.87
C PRO A 165 4.07 2.07 -15.88
N SER A 166 5.13 2.08 -15.08
CA SER A 166 6.07 0.99 -14.81
C SER A 166 6.72 1.24 -13.45
N GLY A 167 5.92 1.18 -12.36
CA GLY A 167 6.25 1.68 -11.04
C GLY A 167 5.68 3.07 -10.77
N PHE A 168 5.77 3.52 -9.52
CA PHE A 168 5.26 4.84 -9.14
C PHE A 168 6.09 5.96 -9.74
N ARG A 169 5.42 6.99 -10.29
CA ARG A 169 6.06 8.18 -10.84
C ARG A 169 5.27 9.44 -10.49
N ASP A 170 5.81 10.22 -9.57
CA ASP A 170 5.36 11.58 -9.25
C ASP A 170 6.52 12.43 -8.71
N TYR A 171 7.43 12.81 -9.61
CA TYR A 171 8.61 13.63 -9.24
C TYR A 171 8.25 14.91 -8.46
N LYS A 172 7.10 15.55 -8.77
CA LYS A 172 6.66 16.74 -8.03
C LYS A 172 6.30 16.46 -6.58
N LEU A 173 5.78 15.25 -6.30
CA LEU A 173 5.52 14.81 -4.93
C LEU A 173 6.83 14.46 -4.23
N GLU A 174 7.71 13.74 -4.90
CA GLU A 174 9.03 13.36 -4.39
C GLU A 174 9.84 14.60 -4.00
N ASP A 175 9.96 15.60 -4.91
CA ASP A 175 10.64 16.86 -4.64
C ASP A 175 10.06 17.60 -3.42
N LYS A 176 8.72 17.63 -3.28
CA LYS A 176 8.08 18.24 -2.11
C LYS A 176 8.40 17.50 -0.83
N VAL A 177 8.39 16.18 -0.86
CA VAL A 177 8.70 15.36 0.31
C VAL A 177 10.17 15.50 0.69
N ILE A 178 11.08 15.53 -0.26
CA ILE A 178 12.49 15.80 0.01
C ILE A 178 12.62 17.17 0.70
N LYS A 179 12.12 18.23 0.06
CA LYS A 179 12.27 19.62 0.53
C LYS A 179 11.56 19.92 1.85
N TYR A 180 10.34 19.44 2.03
CA TYR A 180 9.49 19.84 3.15
C TYR A 180 9.39 18.81 4.26
N TRP A 181 9.95 17.61 4.06
CA TRP A 181 9.96 16.54 5.05
C TRP A 181 11.38 16.07 5.37
N ILE A 182 12.11 15.58 4.39
CA ILE A 182 13.45 14.98 4.60
C ILE A 182 14.48 16.05 4.99
N ASP A 183 14.56 17.16 4.25
CA ASP A 183 15.48 18.26 4.52
C ASP A 183 15.17 19.00 5.83
N LYS A 184 13.92 18.91 6.30
CA LYS A 184 13.51 19.43 7.61
C LYS A 184 13.73 18.44 8.76
N ASN A 185 14.37 17.32 8.52
CA ASN A 185 14.63 16.26 9.50
C ASN A 185 13.36 15.71 10.17
N LEU A 186 12.22 15.73 9.48
CA LEU A 186 11.01 15.08 9.95
C LEU A 186 11.16 13.54 9.90
N PRO A 187 10.32 12.76 10.61
CA PRO A 187 10.51 11.33 10.77
C PRO A 187 10.68 10.58 9.45
N LYS A 188 11.75 9.81 9.37
CA LYS A 188 12.04 8.89 8.27
C LYS A 188 12.45 7.53 8.80
N THR A 189 12.06 6.48 8.12
CA THR A 189 12.45 5.10 8.40
C THR A 189 13.24 4.58 7.21
N ASN A 190 14.48 4.23 7.43
CA ASN A 190 15.27 3.55 6.41
C ASN A 190 14.89 2.07 6.46
N VAL A 191 14.51 1.53 5.32
CA VAL A 191 14.24 0.11 5.17
C VAL A 191 15.34 -0.47 4.34
N SER A 192 16.18 -1.30 4.97
CA SER A 192 16.99 -2.26 4.23
C SER A 192 16.09 -3.45 3.85
N LEU A 193 16.31 -4.03 2.69
CA LEU A 193 15.60 -5.21 2.19
C LEU A 193 15.55 -6.35 3.23
N ASP A 194 16.56 -6.43 4.09
CA ASP A 194 16.68 -7.48 5.11
C ASP A 194 15.86 -7.25 6.40
N SER A 195 15.39 -6.04 6.66
CA SER A 195 14.80 -5.67 7.97
C SER A 195 13.28 -5.81 8.05
N ASN A 196 12.59 -6.11 6.95
CA ASN A 196 11.12 -6.13 6.88
C ASN A 196 10.52 -7.54 6.82
N THR A 197 11.25 -8.53 7.25
CA THR A 197 10.77 -9.92 7.27
C THR A 197 9.75 -10.10 8.38
N VAL A 198 8.46 -10.05 8.05
CA VAL A 198 7.42 -10.54 8.96
C VAL A 198 7.42 -12.07 8.89
N LYS A 199 7.97 -12.71 9.89
CA LYS A 199 7.94 -14.16 10.00
C LYS A 199 6.54 -14.59 10.43
N LEU A 200 5.76 -15.10 9.49
CA LEU A 200 4.49 -15.76 9.78
C LEU A 200 4.74 -17.25 9.93
N SER A 201 4.36 -17.83 11.07
CA SER A 201 4.46 -19.28 11.23
C SER A 201 3.45 -19.99 10.33
N MET A 202 3.82 -21.14 9.78
CA MET A 202 2.89 -21.99 9.00
C MET A 202 1.65 -22.36 9.80
N GLU A 203 1.79 -22.55 11.12
CA GLU A 203 0.67 -22.80 12.02
C GLU A 203 -0.32 -21.63 12.03
N SER A 204 0.17 -20.39 12.13
CA SER A 204 -0.68 -19.19 12.07
C SER A 204 -1.39 -19.06 10.72
N LEU A 205 -0.69 -19.34 9.63
CA LEU A 205 -1.27 -19.30 8.27
C LEU A 205 -2.35 -20.37 8.07
N SER A 206 -2.15 -21.58 8.63
CA SER A 206 -3.12 -22.67 8.51
C SER A 206 -4.45 -22.39 9.23
N LYS A 207 -4.44 -21.48 10.22
CA LYS A 207 -5.63 -21.05 10.98
C LYS A 207 -6.44 -19.96 10.26
N ILE A 208 -5.89 -19.33 9.22
CA ILE A 208 -6.59 -18.27 8.48
C ILE A 208 -7.76 -18.89 7.72
N ARG A 209 -8.96 -18.35 7.97
CA ARG A 209 -10.17 -18.69 7.24
C ARG A 209 -10.75 -17.41 6.64
N LEU A 210 -10.92 -17.40 5.35
CA LEU A 210 -11.62 -16.32 4.68
C LEU A 210 -13.12 -16.60 4.66
N ASP A 211 -13.89 -15.54 4.73
CA ASP A 211 -15.32 -15.63 4.45
C ASP A 211 -15.56 -16.22 3.04
N PRO A 212 -16.44 -17.23 2.88
CA PRO A 212 -16.65 -17.91 1.60
C PRO A 212 -17.11 -16.98 0.48
N GLN A 213 -17.88 -15.93 0.79
CA GLN A 213 -18.33 -14.96 -0.21
C GLN A 213 -17.17 -14.08 -0.66
N PHE A 214 -16.31 -13.68 0.27
CA PHE A 214 -15.11 -12.93 -0.03
C PHE A 214 -14.11 -13.77 -0.86
N GLN A 215 -13.91 -15.04 -0.50
CA GLN A 215 -13.08 -15.97 -1.27
C GLN A 215 -13.57 -16.07 -2.73
N LYS A 216 -14.87 -16.34 -2.92
CA LYS A 216 -15.48 -16.40 -4.25
C LYS A 216 -15.28 -15.10 -5.03
N ARG A 217 -15.39 -13.96 -4.35
CA ARG A 217 -15.19 -12.66 -4.99
C ARG A 217 -13.75 -12.48 -5.51
N ILE A 218 -12.76 -12.88 -4.70
CA ILE A 218 -11.35 -12.85 -5.09
C ILE A 218 -11.09 -13.76 -6.29
N ASP A 219 -11.61 -15.00 -6.29
CA ASP A 219 -11.46 -15.95 -7.38
C ASP A 219 -12.10 -15.41 -8.70
N ASP A 220 -13.26 -14.78 -8.61
CA ASP A 220 -13.92 -14.13 -9.76
C ASP A 220 -13.07 -12.98 -10.34
N LEU A 221 -12.46 -12.18 -9.49
CA LEU A 221 -11.60 -11.07 -9.91
C LEU A 221 -10.30 -11.55 -10.56
N GLU A 222 -9.70 -12.61 -10.02
CA GLU A 222 -8.52 -13.26 -10.62
C GLU A 222 -8.84 -13.79 -12.02
N HIS A 223 -9.95 -14.52 -12.16
CA HIS A 223 -10.39 -15.04 -13.45
C HIS A 223 -10.63 -13.93 -14.49
N LYS A 224 -11.28 -12.82 -14.09
CA LYS A 224 -11.46 -11.64 -14.95
C LYS A 224 -10.12 -11.02 -15.34
N SER A 225 -9.19 -10.92 -14.40
CA SER A 225 -7.86 -10.38 -14.64
C SER A 225 -7.08 -11.24 -15.66
N GLY A 226 -7.16 -12.57 -15.54
CA GLY A 226 -6.57 -13.50 -16.49
C GLY A 226 -7.14 -13.32 -17.91
N LYS A 227 -8.45 -13.12 -18.05
CA LYS A 227 -9.07 -12.83 -19.36
C LYS A 227 -8.58 -11.51 -19.98
N ILE A 228 -8.38 -10.47 -19.17
CA ILE A 228 -7.90 -9.17 -19.65
C ILE A 228 -6.44 -9.30 -20.13
N ARG A 229 -5.59 -10.01 -19.37
CA ARG A 229 -4.19 -10.24 -19.78
C ARG A 229 -4.07 -10.98 -21.09
N LYS A 230 -4.82 -12.07 -21.27
CA LYS A 230 -4.83 -12.82 -22.53
C LYS A 230 -5.22 -11.94 -23.74
N LYS A 231 -6.16 -11.00 -23.57
CA LYS A 231 -6.57 -10.08 -24.65
C LYS A 231 -5.51 -9.00 -24.97
N LYS A 232 -4.54 -8.75 -24.11
CA LYS A 232 -3.43 -7.80 -24.38
C LYS A 232 -2.29 -8.45 -25.15
N LEU A 233 -2.23 -9.77 -25.20
CA LEU A 233 -1.18 -10.55 -25.88
C LEU A 233 -1.51 -10.85 -27.36
N TYR A 234 -2.73 -10.51 -27.81
CA TYR A 234 -3.21 -10.60 -29.18
C TYR A 234 -3.70 -9.21 -29.67
#